data_806b7a572d471ab14b773d1bf68e8b8b
#
_entry.id   806b7a572d471ab14b773d1bf68e8b8b
#
_cell.length_a   1.000
_cell.length_b   1.000
_cell.length_c   1.000
_cell.angle_alpha   90.00
_cell.angle_beta   90.00
_cell.angle_gamma   90.00
#
_symmetry.space_group_name_H-M   'P 1'
#
loop_
_entity.id
_entity.type
_entity.pdbx_description
1 polymer ?
#
loop_
_entity_poly.entity_id
_entity_poly.type
_entity_poly.pdbx_seq_one_letter_code
_entity_poly.pdbx_strand_id
1 'polypeptide(L)'
;EHLNEDINKSWDNLKNETKKTILWGSNKDISFKDLSTGKIVTEKFEGVIPSLKRQYERTDSYFIREKISSYISEKTCETCNGERLNAISRNVFVDGMSLPEISGLKINDANDIIKNLNLEGNKFEIAEKISREITTRLSFLIDVGLDYLNLSRGANTLSGGEAQRIRLASQIGSGLVGVI
;
A
#
# COMPACT_ATOMS: atom_id res chain seq x y z
N GLU A 1 27.33 2.54 28.78
CA GLU A 1 28.82 2.31 28.82
C GLU A 1 29.38 2.12 27.41
N HIS A 2 28.86 1.24 26.56
CA HIS A 2 29.41 0.96 25.21
C HIS A 2 29.41 2.18 24.26
N LEU A 3 28.40 3.04 24.34
CA LEU A 3 28.26 4.23 23.51
C LEU A 3 28.80 5.51 24.16
N ASN A 4 29.31 5.42 25.38
CA ASN A 4 29.85 6.55 26.16
C ASN A 4 28.85 7.73 26.27
N GLU A 5 27.57 7.40 26.46
CA GLU A 5 26.46 8.34 26.64
C GLU A 5 25.80 8.16 28.00
N ASP A 6 25.30 9.25 28.56
CA ASP A 6 24.50 9.22 29.77
C ASP A 6 23.09 8.69 29.47
N ILE A 7 22.68 7.64 30.19
CA ILE A 7 21.37 7.00 30.04
C ILE A 7 20.19 7.95 30.36
N ASN A 8 20.43 8.99 31.14
CA ASN A 8 19.43 9.97 31.53
C ASN A 8 19.25 11.10 30.52
N LYS A 9 20.05 11.16 29.45
CA LYS A 9 19.87 12.14 28.38
C LYS A 9 18.56 11.89 27.65
N SER A 10 17.83 12.97 27.37
CA SER A 10 16.67 12.91 26.46
C SER A 10 17.13 12.52 25.06
N TRP A 11 16.25 11.85 24.31
CA TRP A 11 16.50 11.41 22.95
C TRP A 11 17.07 12.53 22.06
N ASP A 12 16.52 13.75 22.14
CA ASP A 12 16.93 14.89 21.31
C ASP A 12 18.38 15.30 21.54
N ASN A 13 18.88 15.13 22.75
CA ASN A 13 20.24 15.49 23.16
C ASN A 13 21.29 14.39 22.92
N LEU A 14 20.88 13.21 22.41
CA LEU A 14 21.81 12.14 22.04
C LEU A 14 22.56 12.51 20.74
N LYS A 15 23.80 12.06 20.64
CA LYS A 15 24.58 12.16 19.40
C LYS A 15 23.93 11.38 18.28
N ASN A 16 24.08 11.85 17.04
CA ASN A 16 23.49 11.19 15.87
C ASN A 16 23.98 9.76 15.67
N GLU A 17 25.25 9.46 15.97
CA GLU A 17 25.77 8.09 15.93
C GLU A 17 25.09 7.17 16.93
N THR A 18 24.87 7.68 18.15
CA THR A 18 24.15 6.94 19.20
C THR A 18 22.71 6.66 18.78
N LYS A 19 21.99 7.66 18.27
CA LYS A 19 20.64 7.50 17.72
C LYS A 19 20.61 6.44 16.60
N LYS A 20 21.57 6.53 15.67
CA LYS A 20 21.68 5.57 14.57
C LYS A 20 21.93 4.14 15.08
N THR A 21 22.83 3.98 16.05
CA THR A 21 23.12 2.68 16.66
C THR A 21 21.90 2.12 17.38
N ILE A 22 21.17 2.91 18.14
CA ILE A 22 19.95 2.47 18.84
C ILE A 22 18.89 2.03 17.81
N LEU A 23 18.67 2.79 16.78
CA LEU A 23 17.64 2.50 15.79
C LEU A 23 17.99 1.33 14.86
N TRP A 24 19.22 1.28 14.36
CA TRP A 24 19.62 0.36 13.28
C TRP A 24 20.62 -0.72 13.70
N GLY A 25 21.08 -0.67 14.94
CA GLY A 25 22.03 -1.64 15.46
C GLY A 25 23.49 -1.28 15.27
N SER A 26 24.35 -2.17 15.70
CA SER A 26 25.80 -2.06 15.61
C SER A 26 26.41 -3.36 15.09
N ASN A 27 27.42 -3.23 14.21
CA ASN A 27 28.22 -4.38 13.79
C ASN A 27 29.26 -4.78 14.82
N LYS A 28 29.46 -3.96 15.86
CA LYS A 28 30.39 -4.25 16.96
C LYS A 28 29.69 -5.12 17.99
N ASP A 29 30.41 -6.08 18.54
CA ASP A 29 29.92 -6.91 19.62
C ASP A 29 29.77 -6.07 20.89
N ILE A 30 28.65 -6.23 21.58
CA ILE A 30 28.34 -5.57 22.85
C ILE A 30 28.25 -6.65 23.93
N SER A 31 29.03 -6.46 24.99
CA SER A 31 28.95 -7.34 26.16
C SER A 31 28.02 -6.72 27.21
N PHE A 32 27.02 -7.47 27.63
CA PHE A 32 26.09 -7.06 28.67
C PHE A 32 25.81 -8.22 29.63
N LYS A 33 25.40 -7.88 30.83
CA LYS A 33 25.00 -8.87 31.82
C LYS A 33 23.51 -9.20 31.64
N ASP A 34 23.22 -10.42 31.24
CA ASP A 34 21.84 -10.92 31.19
C ASP A 34 21.26 -10.95 32.62
N LEU A 35 20.19 -10.19 32.82
CA LEU A 35 19.54 -10.06 34.14
C LEU A 35 18.85 -11.33 34.58
N SER A 36 18.50 -12.22 33.68
CA SER A 36 17.82 -13.48 34.01
C SER A 36 18.78 -14.57 34.40
N THR A 37 19.94 -14.65 33.77
CA THR A 37 20.94 -15.71 33.97
C THR A 37 22.15 -15.24 34.77
N GLY A 38 22.34 -13.92 34.92
CA GLY A 38 23.51 -13.31 35.57
C GLY A 38 24.81 -13.46 34.79
N LYS A 39 24.80 -14.07 33.59
CA LYS A 39 25.98 -14.30 32.75
C LYS A 39 26.26 -13.11 31.83
N ILE A 40 27.54 -12.92 31.52
CA ILE A 40 27.94 -11.96 30.49
C ILE A 40 27.69 -12.61 29.12
N VAL A 41 26.85 -11.97 28.34
CA VAL A 41 26.55 -12.35 26.95
C VAL A 41 27.20 -11.32 26.03
N THR A 42 27.85 -11.78 24.97
CA THR A 42 28.45 -10.91 23.95
C THR A 42 27.73 -11.16 22.62
N GLU A 43 27.00 -10.17 22.17
CA GLU A 43 26.19 -10.24 20.95
C GLU A 43 26.22 -8.92 20.21
N LYS A 44 25.88 -8.97 18.92
CA LYS A 44 25.65 -7.77 18.13
C LYS A 44 24.29 -7.19 18.48
N PHE A 45 24.26 -5.91 18.73
CA PHE A 45 22.98 -5.22 18.95
C PHE A 45 22.26 -5.04 17.61
N GLU A 46 21.16 -5.74 17.44
CA GLU A 46 20.35 -5.74 16.22
C GLU A 46 19.76 -4.36 15.88
N GLY A 47 19.43 -3.56 16.89
CA GLY A 47 18.72 -2.30 16.75
C GLY A 47 17.19 -2.46 16.85
N VAL A 48 16.54 -1.35 17.20
CA VAL A 48 15.08 -1.33 17.42
C VAL A 48 14.30 -1.62 16.13
N ILE A 49 14.67 -0.95 15.03
CA ILE A 49 13.94 -1.07 13.75
C ILE A 49 14.05 -2.48 13.15
N PRO A 50 15.23 -3.07 12.99
CA PRO A 50 15.35 -4.46 12.52
C PRO A 50 14.64 -5.47 13.44
N SER A 51 14.73 -5.28 14.76
CA SER A 51 14.04 -6.14 15.72
C SER A 51 12.52 -6.09 15.56
N LEU A 52 11.93 -4.89 15.46
CA LEU A 52 10.50 -4.71 15.23
C LEU A 52 10.06 -5.30 13.87
N LYS A 53 10.86 -5.08 12.82
CA LYS A 53 10.60 -5.66 11.50
C LYS A 53 10.57 -7.18 11.54
N ARG A 54 11.57 -7.80 12.15
CA ARG A 54 11.63 -9.25 12.34
C ARG A 54 10.45 -9.78 13.15
N GLN A 55 10.06 -9.08 14.23
CA GLN A 55 8.90 -9.45 15.03
C GLN A 55 7.60 -9.35 14.19
N TYR A 56 7.42 -8.29 13.42
CA TYR A 56 6.26 -8.09 12.55
C TYR A 56 6.11 -9.22 11.52
N GLU A 57 7.22 -9.64 10.92
CA GLU A 57 7.24 -10.70 9.90
C GLU A 57 7.00 -12.11 10.49
N ARG A 58 7.43 -12.35 11.74
CA ARG A 58 7.43 -13.69 12.35
C ARG A 58 6.30 -13.93 13.34
N THR A 59 5.61 -12.90 13.81
CA THR A 59 4.57 -13.07 14.82
C THR A 59 3.27 -13.62 14.24
N ASP A 60 2.71 -14.62 14.90
CA ASP A 60 1.37 -15.12 14.64
C ASP A 60 0.30 -14.39 15.48
N SER A 61 0.72 -13.59 16.45
CA SER A 61 -0.17 -12.82 17.31
C SER A 61 -0.69 -11.58 16.61
N TYR A 62 -2.00 -11.53 16.39
CA TYR A 62 -2.70 -10.36 15.85
C TYR A 62 -2.42 -9.09 16.67
N PHE A 63 -2.47 -9.19 17.99
CA PHE A 63 -2.23 -8.07 18.91
C PHE A 63 -0.82 -7.46 18.75
N ILE A 64 0.22 -8.32 18.67
CA ILE A 64 1.61 -7.85 18.49
C ILE A 64 1.75 -7.18 17.11
N ARG A 65 1.17 -7.79 16.08
CA ARG A 65 1.20 -7.24 14.73
C ARG A 65 0.51 -5.89 14.64
N GLU A 66 -0.66 -5.74 15.24
CA GLU A 66 -1.39 -4.48 15.31
C GLU A 66 -0.59 -3.39 16.03
N LYS A 67 0.00 -3.73 17.18
CA LYS A 67 0.84 -2.80 17.94
C LYS A 67 2.05 -2.33 17.15
N ILE A 68 2.73 -3.22 16.42
CA ILE A 68 3.88 -2.84 15.58
C ILE A 68 3.42 -2.04 14.37
N SER A 69 2.26 -2.37 13.76
CA SER A 69 1.68 -1.62 12.64
C SER A 69 1.44 -0.15 12.97
N SER A 70 1.18 0.21 14.21
CA SER A 70 1.01 1.60 14.63
C SER A 70 2.29 2.46 14.47
N TYR A 71 3.46 1.83 14.36
CA TYR A 71 4.75 2.49 14.10
C TYR A 71 5.12 2.52 12.60
N ILE A 72 4.31 1.87 11.75
CA ILE A 72 4.54 1.81 10.30
C ILE A 72 3.72 2.91 9.63
N SER A 73 4.37 3.74 8.83
CA SER A 73 3.70 4.72 7.97
C SER A 73 3.85 4.33 6.50
N GLU A 74 2.80 4.52 5.74
CA GLU A 74 2.86 4.35 4.29
C GLU A 74 3.53 5.59 3.67
N LYS A 75 4.52 5.34 2.81
CA LYS A 75 5.17 6.38 2.01
C LYS A 75 4.89 6.13 0.53
N THR A 76 4.52 7.16 -0.18
CA THR A 76 4.36 7.09 -1.64
C THR A 76 5.68 6.66 -2.28
N CYS A 77 5.61 5.67 -3.17
CA CYS A 77 6.77 5.18 -3.90
C CYS A 77 7.36 6.28 -4.78
N GLU A 78 8.64 6.61 -4.59
CA GLU A 78 9.33 7.67 -5.34
C GLU A 78 9.49 7.34 -6.83
N THR A 79 9.50 6.05 -7.19
CA THR A 79 9.64 5.60 -8.58
C THR A 79 8.34 5.73 -9.36
N CYS A 80 7.19 5.36 -8.78
CA CYS A 80 5.92 5.37 -9.49
C CYS A 80 4.94 6.43 -8.97
N ASN A 81 5.30 7.23 -7.97
CA ASN A 81 4.47 8.29 -7.37
C ASN A 81 3.03 7.84 -7.01
N GLY A 82 2.88 6.59 -6.62
CA GLY A 82 1.58 6.01 -6.26
C GLY A 82 0.81 5.36 -7.42
N GLU A 83 1.27 5.45 -8.65
CA GLU A 83 0.59 4.89 -9.85
C GLU A 83 0.65 3.37 -9.94
N ARG A 84 1.53 2.70 -9.16
CA ARG A 84 1.67 1.23 -9.07
C ARG A 84 2.07 0.54 -10.37
N LEU A 85 2.52 1.29 -11.37
CA LEU A 85 2.98 0.82 -12.66
C LEU A 85 4.48 1.10 -12.85
N ASN A 86 5.15 0.28 -13.64
CA ASN A 86 6.53 0.55 -14.06
C ASN A 86 6.58 1.71 -15.09
N ALA A 87 7.77 2.23 -15.36
CA ALA A 87 7.95 3.38 -16.25
C ALA A 87 7.43 3.13 -17.69
N ILE A 88 7.55 1.90 -18.20
CA ILE A 88 7.09 1.55 -19.55
C ILE A 88 5.55 1.57 -19.58
N SER A 89 4.91 0.89 -18.64
CA SER A 89 3.45 0.78 -18.59
C SER A 89 2.74 2.13 -18.34
N ARG A 90 3.41 3.06 -17.65
CA ARG A 90 2.88 4.42 -17.43
C ARG A 90 2.82 5.26 -18.72
N ASN A 91 3.69 4.95 -19.67
CA ASN A 91 3.81 5.66 -20.95
C ASN A 91 3.08 4.95 -22.10
N VAL A 92 2.14 4.06 -21.80
CA VAL A 92 1.23 3.48 -22.79
C VAL A 92 -0.04 4.32 -22.83
N PHE A 93 -0.36 4.85 -24.01
CA PHE A 93 -1.51 5.74 -24.24
C PHE A 93 -2.55 5.06 -25.13
N VAL A 94 -3.82 5.24 -24.78
CA VAL A 94 -4.97 4.85 -25.58
C VAL A 94 -5.83 6.09 -25.75
N ASP A 95 -6.03 6.51 -26.98
CA ASP A 95 -6.74 7.76 -27.34
C ASP A 95 -6.22 8.99 -26.56
N GLY A 96 -4.88 9.10 -26.49
CA GLY A 96 -4.19 10.22 -25.84
C GLY A 96 -4.12 10.17 -24.30
N MET A 97 -4.72 9.18 -23.65
CA MET A 97 -4.71 9.03 -22.19
C MET A 97 -3.99 7.76 -21.74
N SER A 98 -3.24 7.86 -20.66
CA SER A 98 -2.60 6.73 -19.99
C SER A 98 -3.52 6.07 -18.95
N LEU A 99 -3.20 4.82 -18.57
CA LEU A 99 -3.97 4.11 -17.54
C LEU A 99 -3.96 4.82 -16.16
N PRO A 100 -2.85 5.42 -15.69
CA PRO A 100 -2.86 6.23 -14.45
C PRO A 100 -3.83 7.42 -14.52
N GLU A 101 -3.85 8.14 -15.63
CA GLU A 101 -4.74 9.29 -15.84
C GLU A 101 -6.21 8.85 -15.76
N ILE A 102 -6.60 7.83 -16.52
CA ILE A 102 -7.97 7.28 -16.48
C ILE A 102 -8.34 6.78 -15.09
N SER A 103 -7.43 6.07 -14.42
CA SER A 103 -7.66 5.52 -13.07
C SER A 103 -7.78 6.60 -11.99
N GLY A 104 -7.19 7.78 -12.22
CA GLY A 104 -7.28 8.94 -11.33
C GLY A 104 -8.58 9.72 -11.44
N LEU A 105 -9.34 9.54 -12.53
CA LEU A 105 -10.64 10.19 -12.73
C LEU A 105 -11.72 9.60 -11.82
N LYS A 106 -12.79 10.35 -11.62
CA LYS A 106 -14.02 9.81 -11.04
C LYS A 106 -14.56 8.68 -11.92
N ILE A 107 -15.17 7.68 -11.31
CA ILE A 107 -15.72 6.51 -12.02
C ILE A 107 -16.68 6.93 -13.14
N ASN A 108 -17.50 7.95 -12.89
CA ASN A 108 -18.41 8.47 -13.92
C ASN A 108 -17.65 9.04 -15.13
N ASP A 109 -16.65 9.89 -14.89
CA ASP A 109 -15.85 10.52 -15.95
C ASP A 109 -15.03 9.47 -16.72
N ALA A 110 -14.44 8.50 -16.01
CA ALA A 110 -13.73 7.39 -16.64
C ALA A 110 -14.65 6.52 -17.51
N ASN A 111 -15.90 6.28 -17.08
CA ASN A 111 -16.89 5.55 -17.84
C ASN A 111 -17.26 6.26 -19.13
N ASP A 112 -17.44 7.58 -19.09
CA ASP A 112 -17.76 8.39 -20.26
C ASP A 112 -16.60 8.43 -21.26
N ILE A 113 -15.36 8.57 -20.80
CA ILE A 113 -14.17 8.52 -21.67
C ILE A 113 -14.06 7.16 -22.35
N ILE A 114 -14.22 6.04 -21.62
CA ILE A 114 -14.09 4.70 -22.17
C ILE A 114 -15.22 4.41 -23.19
N LYS A 115 -16.43 4.94 -22.98
CA LYS A 115 -17.54 4.83 -23.94
C LYS A 115 -17.28 5.58 -25.24
N ASN A 116 -16.55 6.70 -25.17
CA ASN A 116 -16.34 7.60 -26.29
C ASN A 116 -14.93 7.49 -26.91
N LEU A 117 -14.19 6.38 -26.65
CA LEU A 117 -12.88 6.17 -27.24
C LEU A 117 -12.93 6.23 -28.75
N ASN A 118 -12.11 7.09 -29.34
CA ASN A 118 -12.00 7.26 -30.77
C ASN A 118 -10.82 6.45 -31.33
N LEU A 119 -11.08 5.21 -31.70
CA LEU A 119 -10.09 4.27 -32.23
C LEU A 119 -10.49 3.80 -33.64
N GLU A 120 -9.52 3.56 -34.51
CA GLU A 120 -9.75 3.17 -35.88
C GLU A 120 -9.21 1.77 -36.21
N GLY A 121 -9.82 1.12 -37.23
CA GLY A 121 -9.36 -0.15 -37.76
C GLY A 121 -9.34 -1.28 -36.74
N ASN A 122 -8.32 -2.13 -36.77
CA ASN A 122 -8.19 -3.29 -35.88
C ASN A 122 -8.18 -2.92 -34.41
N LYS A 123 -7.76 -1.68 -34.07
CA LYS A 123 -7.77 -1.20 -32.67
C LYS A 123 -9.20 -1.03 -32.17
N PHE A 124 -10.11 -0.57 -33.02
CA PHE A 124 -11.52 -0.46 -32.67
C PHE A 124 -12.13 -1.82 -32.35
N GLU A 125 -11.92 -2.83 -33.19
CA GLU A 125 -12.50 -4.17 -33.00
C GLU A 125 -12.03 -4.83 -31.68
N ILE A 126 -10.74 -4.64 -31.34
CA ILE A 126 -10.16 -5.14 -30.08
C ILE A 126 -10.73 -4.36 -28.89
N ALA A 127 -10.76 -3.03 -29.00
CA ALA A 127 -11.21 -2.15 -27.93
C ALA A 127 -12.71 -2.28 -27.65
N GLU A 128 -13.55 -2.51 -28.65
CA GLU A 128 -15.01 -2.59 -28.48
C GLU A 128 -15.43 -3.60 -27.42
N LYS A 129 -14.90 -4.82 -27.47
CA LYS A 129 -15.23 -5.87 -26.51
C LYS A 129 -14.72 -5.54 -25.09
N ILE A 130 -13.49 -5.02 -25.01
CA ILE A 130 -12.86 -4.66 -23.73
C ILE A 130 -13.60 -3.46 -23.11
N SER A 131 -13.87 -2.42 -23.89
CA SER A 131 -14.57 -1.22 -23.43
C SER A 131 -15.98 -1.54 -22.95
N ARG A 132 -16.71 -2.42 -23.63
CA ARG A 132 -18.03 -2.88 -23.22
C ARG A 132 -17.98 -3.55 -21.83
N GLU A 133 -17.02 -4.43 -21.60
CA GLU A 133 -16.86 -5.11 -20.32
C GLU A 133 -16.50 -4.11 -19.20
N ILE A 134 -15.56 -3.18 -19.48
CA ILE A 134 -15.16 -2.17 -18.49
C ILE A 134 -16.33 -1.25 -18.17
N THR A 135 -17.03 -0.72 -19.16
CA THR A 135 -18.16 0.20 -18.96
C THR A 135 -19.31 -0.47 -18.22
N THR A 136 -19.57 -1.76 -18.48
CA THR A 136 -20.54 -2.53 -17.72
C THR A 136 -20.18 -2.58 -16.24
N ARG A 137 -18.93 -2.88 -15.90
CA ARG A 137 -18.46 -2.93 -14.50
C ARG A 137 -18.47 -1.55 -13.83
N LEU A 138 -18.08 -0.50 -14.57
CA LEU A 138 -18.14 0.87 -14.04
C LEU A 138 -19.61 1.30 -13.80
N SER A 139 -20.54 0.92 -14.68
CA SER A 139 -21.97 1.19 -14.50
C SER A 139 -22.49 0.56 -13.20
N PHE A 140 -22.12 -0.67 -12.86
CA PHE A 140 -22.51 -1.26 -11.57
C PHE A 140 -22.00 -0.45 -10.37
N LEU A 141 -20.80 0.13 -10.45
CA LEU A 141 -20.28 1.00 -9.39
C LEU A 141 -21.08 2.31 -9.30
N ILE A 142 -21.48 2.87 -10.44
CA ILE A 142 -22.32 4.07 -10.53
C ILE A 142 -23.71 3.77 -9.94
N ASP A 143 -24.32 2.65 -10.30
CA ASP A 143 -25.65 2.25 -9.87
C ASP A 143 -25.76 2.05 -8.34
N VAL A 144 -24.65 1.64 -7.69
CA VAL A 144 -24.58 1.56 -6.22
C VAL A 144 -24.15 2.88 -5.56
N GLY A 145 -24.06 3.99 -6.33
CA GLY A 145 -23.74 5.34 -5.84
C GLY A 145 -22.28 5.52 -5.45
N LEU A 146 -21.34 4.95 -6.23
CA LEU A 146 -19.89 5.10 -6.07
C LEU A 146 -19.23 5.88 -7.23
N ASP A 147 -20.00 6.65 -7.96
CA ASP A 147 -19.63 7.46 -9.11
C ASP A 147 -18.51 8.48 -8.82
N TYR A 148 -18.45 8.97 -7.58
CA TYR A 148 -17.48 9.95 -7.10
C TYR A 148 -16.10 9.38 -6.76
N LEU A 149 -15.97 8.06 -6.61
CA LEU A 149 -14.68 7.40 -6.34
C LEU A 149 -13.80 7.38 -7.58
N ASN A 150 -12.52 7.10 -7.39
CA ASN A 150 -11.58 6.78 -8.46
C ASN A 150 -10.96 5.40 -8.28
N LEU A 151 -10.49 4.79 -9.37
CA LEU A 151 -9.90 3.45 -9.37
C LEU A 151 -8.50 3.40 -8.74
N SER A 152 -7.81 4.55 -8.64
CA SER A 152 -6.49 4.66 -8.02
C SER A 152 -6.54 4.62 -6.49
N ARG A 153 -7.72 4.81 -5.90
CA ARG A 153 -7.91 4.85 -4.44
C ARG A 153 -7.55 3.52 -3.77
N GLY A 154 -6.79 3.58 -2.70
CA GLY A 154 -6.41 2.41 -1.91
C GLY A 154 -7.60 1.81 -1.16
N ALA A 155 -7.72 0.47 -1.15
CA ALA A 155 -8.80 -0.22 -0.45
C ALA A 155 -8.84 0.08 1.06
N ASN A 156 -7.68 0.31 1.68
CA ASN A 156 -7.53 0.70 3.09
C ASN A 156 -8.10 2.08 3.42
N THR A 157 -8.35 2.93 2.42
CA THR A 157 -8.93 4.27 2.60
C THR A 157 -10.45 4.30 2.45
N LEU A 158 -11.07 3.19 2.09
CA LEU A 158 -12.51 3.08 1.89
C LEU A 158 -13.24 3.04 3.24
N SER A 159 -14.37 3.73 3.32
CA SER A 159 -15.30 3.55 4.45
C SER A 159 -15.96 2.18 4.39
N GLY A 160 -16.49 1.70 5.53
CA GLY A 160 -17.19 0.43 5.59
C GLY A 160 -18.38 0.34 4.61
N GLY A 161 -19.12 1.45 4.44
CA GLY A 161 -20.24 1.53 3.49
C GLY A 161 -19.78 1.50 2.03
N GLU A 162 -18.65 2.15 1.68
CA GLU A 162 -18.07 2.08 0.34
C GLU A 162 -17.61 0.65 0.02
N ALA A 163 -16.89 0.01 0.94
CA ALA A 163 -16.44 -1.37 0.78
C ALA A 163 -17.61 -2.36 0.59
N GLN A 164 -18.70 -2.18 1.34
CA GLN A 164 -19.91 -3.00 1.20
C GLN A 164 -20.58 -2.79 -0.16
N ARG A 165 -20.70 -1.56 -0.65
CA ARG A 165 -21.26 -1.26 -1.98
C ARG A 165 -20.41 -1.80 -3.12
N ILE A 166 -19.06 -1.76 -3.00
CA ILE A 166 -18.16 -2.38 -3.98
C ILE A 166 -18.39 -3.90 -4.03
N ARG A 167 -18.55 -4.57 -2.87
CA ARG A 167 -18.85 -6.00 -2.84
C ARG A 167 -20.18 -6.31 -3.52
N LEU A 168 -21.21 -5.50 -3.28
CA LEU A 168 -22.52 -5.65 -3.92
C LEU A 168 -22.41 -5.50 -5.44
N ALA A 169 -21.75 -4.46 -5.94
CA ALA A 169 -21.50 -4.26 -7.37
C ALA A 169 -20.74 -5.44 -8.00
N SER A 170 -19.75 -5.99 -7.31
CA SER A 170 -18.97 -7.15 -7.78
C SER A 170 -19.84 -8.42 -7.85
N GLN A 171 -20.77 -8.61 -6.92
CA GLN A 171 -21.69 -9.75 -6.94
C GLN A 171 -22.70 -9.66 -8.09
N ILE A 172 -23.25 -8.47 -8.32
CA ILE A 172 -24.16 -8.22 -9.46
C ILE A 172 -23.40 -8.42 -10.78
N GLY A 173 -22.19 -7.88 -10.90
CA GLY A 173 -21.34 -7.96 -12.11
C GLY A 173 -20.80 -9.35 -12.41
N SER A 174 -20.76 -10.28 -11.45
CA SER A 174 -20.31 -11.66 -11.66
C SER A 174 -21.34 -12.58 -12.28
N GLY A 175 -22.51 -12.06 -12.68
CA GLY A 175 -23.51 -12.85 -13.43
C GLY A 175 -24.26 -13.88 -12.58
N LEU A 176 -24.46 -13.63 -11.28
CA LEU A 176 -25.44 -14.35 -10.46
C LEU A 176 -26.90 -13.97 -10.86
N VAL A 177 -27.12 -13.83 -12.17
CA VAL A 177 -28.45 -13.79 -12.77
C VAL A 177 -28.90 -15.24 -12.93
N GLY A 178 -29.63 -15.75 -11.97
CA GLY A 178 -30.28 -17.04 -12.17
C GLY A 178 -30.37 -18.01 -11.00
N VAL A 179 -30.24 -17.55 -9.76
CA VAL A 179 -30.64 -18.34 -8.60
C VAL A 179 -31.62 -17.51 -7.76
N ILE A 180 -32.82 -17.58 -8.07
CA ILE A 180 -33.99 -17.38 -7.17
C ILE A 180 -34.63 -18.73 -6.94
#